data_3aeecf12b106ab19ee04954d2e283124
#
_entry.id   3aeecf12b106ab19ee04954d2e283124
#
_cell.length_a   1.000
_cell.length_b   1.000
_cell.length_c   1.000
_cell.angle_alpha   90.00
_cell.angle_beta   90.00
_cell.angle_gamma   90.00
#
_symmetry.space_group_name_H-M   'P 1'
#
loop_
_entity.id
_entity.type
_entity.pdbx_description
1 polymer ?
#
loop_
_entity_poly.entity_id
_entity_poly.type
_entity_poly.pdbx_seq_one_letter_code
_entity_poly.pdbx_strand_id
1 'polypeptide(L)'
;MHRHIIVSGDDALATTIADELKNAGATIVRMAAGETSEAGVARELALADVSHALAVVCAGDDDAVNLEIALLARKANPNLRVVSRVANDVLREAVNNDNGPGAILDVADLAAPAVVEACLSQTTHDFDAAGMNFVVAGKTAFREATLRELYGDLPPVAIIV
;
A
#
# COMPACT_ATOMS: atom_id res chain seq x y z
N MET A 1 -10.38 -9.80 -22.65
CA MET A 1 -9.11 -9.25 -22.20
C MET A 1 -9.14 -9.24 -20.69
N HIS A 2 -8.32 -10.07 -20.03
CA HIS A 2 -8.33 -10.14 -18.57
C HIS A 2 -7.47 -9.00 -18.03
N ARG A 3 -8.09 -8.09 -17.29
CA ARG A 3 -7.38 -7.04 -16.57
C ARG A 3 -6.60 -7.69 -15.42
N HIS A 4 -5.33 -7.37 -15.28
CA HIS A 4 -4.43 -7.94 -14.29
C HIS A 4 -3.70 -6.84 -13.51
N ILE A 5 -3.06 -7.24 -12.41
CA ILE A 5 -2.20 -6.38 -11.60
C ILE A 5 -0.77 -6.91 -11.72
N ILE A 6 0.16 -6.03 -12.01
CA ILE A 6 1.58 -6.34 -12.04
C ILE A 6 2.15 -6.09 -10.64
N VAL A 7 2.93 -7.04 -10.12
CA VAL A 7 3.62 -6.88 -8.84
C VAL A 7 5.11 -7.12 -9.06
N SER A 8 5.92 -6.09 -8.81
CA SER A 8 7.39 -6.17 -8.82
C SER A 8 7.95 -6.34 -7.41
N GLY A 9 9.13 -6.91 -7.34
CA GLY A 9 9.82 -7.24 -6.10
C GLY A 9 9.84 -8.75 -5.85
N ASP A 10 10.84 -9.22 -5.12
CA ASP A 10 11.08 -10.62 -4.81
C ASP A 10 11.16 -10.91 -3.30
N ASP A 11 10.98 -9.87 -2.47
CA ASP A 11 10.97 -9.97 -1.02
C ASP A 11 9.65 -10.56 -0.46
N ALA A 12 9.63 -10.75 0.85
CA ALA A 12 8.46 -11.28 1.56
C ALA A 12 7.23 -10.38 1.41
N LEU A 13 7.43 -9.04 1.38
CA LEU A 13 6.35 -8.08 1.24
C LEU A 13 5.68 -8.22 -0.13
N ALA A 14 6.47 -8.23 -1.21
CA ALA A 14 5.96 -8.39 -2.57
C ALA A 14 5.21 -9.72 -2.75
N THR A 15 5.71 -10.78 -2.11
CA THR A 15 5.05 -12.09 -2.12
C THR A 15 3.73 -12.05 -1.39
N THR A 16 3.69 -11.50 -0.17
CA THR A 16 2.46 -11.38 0.62
C THR A 16 1.41 -10.54 -0.12
N ILE A 17 1.80 -9.39 -0.68
CA ILE A 17 0.88 -8.55 -1.47
C ILE A 17 0.29 -9.33 -2.65
N ALA A 18 1.13 -10.07 -3.39
CA ALA A 18 0.66 -10.85 -4.53
C ALA A 18 -0.33 -11.94 -4.13
N ASP A 19 -0.09 -12.60 -2.99
CA ASP A 19 -0.99 -13.67 -2.50
C ASP A 19 -2.30 -13.10 -1.97
N GLU A 20 -2.28 -11.99 -1.23
CA GLU A 20 -3.51 -11.32 -0.78
C GLU A 20 -4.35 -10.81 -1.96
N LEU A 21 -3.72 -10.23 -2.97
CA LEU A 21 -4.44 -9.81 -4.18
C LEU A 21 -5.06 -11.00 -4.93
N LYS A 22 -4.37 -12.15 -5.01
CA LYS A 22 -4.93 -13.39 -5.58
C LYS A 22 -6.12 -13.89 -4.76
N ASN A 23 -5.99 -13.90 -3.43
CA ASN A 23 -7.07 -14.29 -2.52
C ASN A 23 -8.30 -13.39 -2.69
N ALA A 24 -8.09 -12.12 -3.00
CA ALA A 24 -9.14 -11.16 -3.34
C ALA A 24 -9.71 -11.34 -4.77
N GLY A 25 -9.24 -12.34 -5.53
CA GLY A 25 -9.73 -12.67 -6.87
C GLY A 25 -9.05 -11.91 -8.02
N ALA A 26 -7.95 -11.20 -7.77
CA ALA A 26 -7.21 -10.51 -8.81
C ALA A 26 -6.31 -11.47 -9.62
N THR A 27 -6.20 -11.22 -10.92
CA THR A 27 -5.18 -11.86 -11.76
C THR A 27 -3.86 -11.14 -11.57
N ILE A 28 -2.80 -11.86 -11.18
CA ILE A 28 -1.48 -11.28 -10.88
C ILE A 28 -0.46 -11.72 -11.90
N VAL A 29 0.33 -10.77 -12.38
CA VAL A 29 1.56 -10.99 -13.15
C VAL A 29 2.74 -10.55 -12.29
N ARG A 30 3.67 -11.46 -12.01
CA ARG A 30 4.91 -11.14 -11.30
C ARG A 30 5.93 -10.62 -12.30
N MET A 31 6.51 -9.45 -12.02
CA MET A 31 7.64 -8.91 -12.76
C MET A 31 8.94 -9.30 -12.08
N ALA A 32 9.90 -9.79 -12.84
CA ALA A 32 11.19 -10.20 -12.28
C ALA A 32 11.96 -9.01 -11.70
N ALA A 33 12.54 -9.21 -10.52
CA ALA A 33 13.34 -8.22 -9.82
C ALA A 33 14.83 -8.41 -10.19
N GLY A 34 15.24 -8.10 -11.36
CA GLY A 34 16.65 -8.36 -11.72
C GLY A 34 17.24 -7.33 -12.66
N GLU A 35 16.40 -6.58 -13.32
CA GLU A 35 16.83 -5.58 -14.28
C GLU A 35 16.74 -4.18 -13.66
N THR A 36 17.86 -3.52 -13.53
CA THR A 36 17.98 -2.17 -12.99
C THR A 36 18.22 -1.11 -14.07
N SER A 37 18.34 -1.52 -15.34
CA SER A 37 18.48 -0.58 -16.45
C SER A 37 17.13 -0.16 -16.99
N GLU A 38 16.98 1.11 -17.38
CA GLU A 38 15.76 1.66 -17.96
C GLU A 38 15.20 0.77 -19.10
N ALA A 39 16.08 0.33 -19.99
CA ALA A 39 15.71 -0.54 -21.11
C ALA A 39 15.23 -1.93 -20.65
N GLY A 40 15.85 -2.49 -19.60
CA GLY A 40 15.46 -3.75 -19.00
C GLY A 40 14.10 -3.65 -18.32
N VAL A 41 13.89 -2.65 -17.49
CA VAL A 41 12.61 -2.40 -16.82
C VAL A 41 11.48 -2.17 -17.84
N ALA A 42 11.73 -1.37 -18.87
CA ALA A 42 10.76 -1.15 -19.93
C ALA A 42 10.37 -2.44 -20.67
N ARG A 43 11.35 -3.32 -20.92
CA ARG A 43 11.11 -4.63 -21.55
C ARG A 43 10.26 -5.53 -20.64
N GLU A 44 10.58 -5.61 -19.34
CA GLU A 44 9.83 -6.43 -18.40
C GLU A 44 8.39 -5.92 -18.25
N LEU A 45 8.17 -4.61 -18.20
CA LEU A 45 6.84 -4.01 -18.20
C LEU A 45 6.04 -4.34 -19.48
N ALA A 46 6.71 -4.33 -20.64
CA ALA A 46 6.09 -4.72 -21.90
C ALA A 46 5.72 -6.22 -21.92
N LEU A 47 6.58 -7.09 -21.40
CA LEU A 47 6.31 -8.53 -21.28
C LEU A 47 5.16 -8.80 -20.30
N ALA A 48 5.04 -7.98 -19.26
CA ALA A 48 3.94 -8.02 -18.31
C ALA A 48 2.64 -7.37 -18.83
N ASP A 49 2.60 -6.89 -20.07
CA ASP A 49 1.45 -6.25 -20.71
C ASP A 49 0.90 -5.04 -19.93
N VAL A 50 1.79 -4.12 -19.54
CA VAL A 50 1.46 -2.94 -18.74
C VAL A 50 0.38 -2.07 -19.38
N SER A 51 0.25 -2.08 -20.69
CA SER A 51 -0.78 -1.33 -21.43
C SER A 51 -2.21 -1.76 -21.10
N HIS A 52 -2.41 -3.01 -20.69
CA HIS A 52 -3.71 -3.57 -20.32
C HIS A 52 -3.84 -3.85 -18.81
N ALA A 53 -2.81 -3.53 -18.04
CA ALA A 53 -2.86 -3.71 -16.59
C ALA A 53 -3.84 -2.74 -15.92
N LEU A 54 -4.42 -3.17 -14.79
CA LEU A 54 -5.23 -2.33 -13.90
C LEU A 54 -4.36 -1.47 -13.00
N ALA A 55 -3.30 -2.08 -12.50
CA ALA A 55 -2.36 -1.45 -11.59
C ALA A 55 -0.98 -2.07 -11.69
N VAL A 56 0.01 -1.32 -11.25
CA VAL A 56 1.38 -1.79 -10.96
C VAL A 56 1.66 -1.54 -9.49
N VAL A 57 2.18 -2.55 -8.80
CA VAL A 57 2.65 -2.46 -7.41
C VAL A 57 4.16 -2.64 -7.41
N CYS A 58 4.89 -1.60 -7.05
CA CYS A 58 6.35 -1.58 -6.92
C CYS A 58 6.68 -1.81 -5.45
N ALA A 59 6.98 -3.07 -5.07
CA ALA A 59 7.11 -3.49 -3.68
C ALA A 59 8.54 -3.92 -3.30
N GLY A 60 9.51 -3.77 -4.20
CA GLY A 60 10.91 -4.09 -3.92
C GLY A 60 11.51 -3.25 -2.78
N ASP A 61 12.69 -3.62 -2.31
CA ASP A 61 13.41 -2.94 -1.23
C ASP A 61 14.28 -1.76 -1.70
N ASP A 62 14.43 -1.56 -3.00
CA ASP A 62 15.16 -0.44 -3.60
C ASP A 62 14.21 0.65 -4.08
N ASP A 63 14.23 1.80 -3.41
CA ASP A 63 13.36 2.95 -3.71
C ASP A 63 13.60 3.50 -5.11
N ALA A 64 14.85 3.52 -5.61
CA ALA A 64 15.18 4.04 -6.93
C ALA A 64 14.59 3.15 -8.03
N VAL A 65 14.72 1.83 -7.88
CA VAL A 65 14.13 0.85 -8.79
C VAL A 65 12.60 0.93 -8.78
N ASN A 66 12.01 1.05 -7.59
CA ASN A 66 10.56 1.19 -7.46
C ASN A 66 10.04 2.45 -8.17
N LEU A 67 10.74 3.58 -8.04
CA LEU A 67 10.38 4.82 -8.71
C LEU A 67 10.58 4.74 -10.22
N GLU A 68 11.66 4.11 -10.69
CA GLU A 68 11.89 3.91 -12.11
C GLU A 68 10.79 3.06 -12.75
N ILE A 69 10.41 1.95 -12.11
CA ILE A 69 9.29 1.12 -12.56
C ILE A 69 8.01 1.95 -12.61
N ALA A 70 7.72 2.72 -11.57
CA ALA A 70 6.53 3.56 -11.48
C ALA A 70 6.46 4.60 -12.61
N LEU A 71 7.55 5.29 -12.90
CA LEU A 71 7.65 6.28 -13.96
C LEU A 71 7.49 5.66 -15.36
N LEU A 72 8.18 4.55 -15.62
CA LEU A 72 8.10 3.85 -16.91
C LEU A 72 6.73 3.23 -17.14
N ALA A 73 6.12 2.68 -16.10
CA ALA A 73 4.77 2.14 -16.16
C ALA A 73 3.73 3.24 -16.51
N ARG A 74 3.84 4.42 -15.92
CA ARG A 74 2.99 5.58 -16.26
C ARG A 74 3.26 6.13 -17.65
N LYS A 75 4.51 6.16 -18.08
CA LYS A 75 4.87 6.55 -19.46
C LYS A 75 4.22 5.63 -20.48
N ALA A 76 4.14 4.33 -20.17
CA ALA A 76 3.49 3.33 -21.04
C ALA A 76 1.96 3.37 -20.97
N ASN A 77 1.40 3.67 -19.79
CA ASN A 77 -0.05 3.75 -19.57
C ASN A 77 -0.38 4.89 -18.58
N PRO A 78 -0.71 6.09 -19.08
CA PRO A 78 -0.96 7.26 -18.22
C PRO A 78 -2.14 7.12 -17.24
N ASN A 79 -3.09 6.22 -17.54
CA ASN A 79 -4.25 5.96 -16.67
C ASN A 79 -4.03 4.83 -15.68
N LEU A 80 -2.84 4.24 -15.67
CA LEU A 80 -2.49 3.13 -14.80
C LEU A 80 -2.44 3.58 -13.33
N ARG A 81 -3.07 2.80 -12.46
CA ARG A 81 -2.89 2.98 -11.02
C ARG A 81 -1.52 2.44 -10.62
N VAL A 82 -0.70 3.28 -10.00
CA VAL A 82 0.63 2.89 -9.52
C VAL A 82 0.67 3.00 -8.01
N VAL A 83 1.02 1.89 -7.35
CA VAL A 83 1.29 1.86 -5.92
C VAL A 83 2.77 1.56 -5.75
N SER A 84 3.52 2.43 -5.08
CA SER A 84 4.97 2.27 -4.92
C SER A 84 5.36 2.37 -3.46
N ARG A 85 6.19 1.41 -3.01
CA ARG A 85 6.89 1.51 -1.74
C ARG A 85 8.07 2.47 -1.92
N VAL A 86 8.15 3.50 -1.09
CA VAL A 86 9.29 4.42 -1.02
C VAL A 86 9.51 4.80 0.44
N ALA A 87 10.63 4.39 0.99
CA ALA A 87 11.02 4.68 2.37
C ALA A 87 11.69 6.05 2.51
N ASN A 88 12.28 6.58 1.45
CA ASN A 88 12.95 7.88 1.46
C ASN A 88 11.95 9.03 1.39
N ASP A 89 11.82 9.80 2.48
CA ASP A 89 10.89 10.93 2.59
C ASP A 89 11.08 12.00 1.52
N VAL A 90 12.32 12.31 1.16
CA VAL A 90 12.62 13.34 0.15
C VAL A 90 12.14 12.91 -1.23
N LEU A 91 12.36 11.63 -1.58
CA LEU A 91 11.87 11.07 -2.84
C LEU A 91 10.36 11.00 -2.85
N ARG A 92 9.75 10.60 -1.73
CA ARG A 92 8.30 10.51 -1.57
C ARG A 92 7.63 11.86 -1.76
N GLU A 93 8.15 12.92 -1.13
CA GLU A 93 7.63 14.28 -1.26
C GLU A 93 7.78 14.83 -2.68
N ALA A 94 8.93 14.59 -3.32
CA ALA A 94 9.17 15.04 -4.68
C ALA A 94 8.22 14.41 -5.71
N VAL A 95 7.82 13.16 -5.50
CA VAL A 95 6.97 12.41 -6.44
C VAL A 95 5.48 12.57 -6.14
N ASN A 96 5.10 12.86 -4.90
CA ASN A 96 3.69 13.04 -4.50
C ASN A 96 2.98 14.18 -5.25
N ASN A 97 3.71 15.20 -5.70
CA ASN A 97 3.15 16.36 -6.39
C ASN A 97 2.79 16.10 -7.86
N ASP A 98 3.24 14.98 -8.45
CA ASP A 98 3.09 14.68 -9.88
C ASP A 98 2.25 13.42 -10.15
N ASN A 99 1.44 13.00 -9.18
CA ASN A 99 0.84 11.69 -9.16
C ASN A 99 -0.54 11.60 -9.81
N GLY A 100 -0.60 10.86 -10.88
CA GLY A 100 -1.82 10.22 -11.38
C GLY A 100 -2.41 9.24 -10.33
N PRO A 101 -3.40 8.40 -10.72
CA PRO A 101 -4.07 7.48 -9.80
C PRO A 101 -3.09 6.49 -9.17
N GLY A 102 -3.08 6.41 -7.84
CA GLY A 102 -2.21 5.51 -7.08
C GLY A 102 -1.85 6.03 -5.70
N ALA A 103 -0.83 5.46 -5.10
CA ALA A 103 -0.29 5.87 -3.81
C ALA A 103 1.20 5.56 -3.73
N ILE A 104 1.94 6.42 -3.02
CA ILE A 104 3.30 6.14 -2.58
C ILE A 104 3.22 5.89 -1.08
N LEU A 105 3.68 4.74 -0.65
CA LEU A 105 3.51 4.24 0.71
C LEU A 105 4.87 3.99 1.36
N ASP A 106 5.00 4.42 2.60
CA ASP A 106 6.07 3.97 3.49
C ASP A 106 5.55 2.81 4.35
N VAL A 107 6.22 1.67 4.24
CA VAL A 107 5.87 0.48 5.02
C VAL A 107 6.16 0.70 6.51
N ALA A 108 7.18 1.51 6.84
CA ALA A 108 7.50 1.83 8.23
C ALA A 108 6.38 2.65 8.87
N ASP A 109 5.88 3.67 8.18
CA ASP A 109 4.76 4.49 8.66
C ASP A 109 3.48 3.64 8.87
N LEU A 110 3.25 2.69 7.97
CA LEU A 110 2.09 1.79 8.08
C LEU A 110 2.23 0.76 9.21
N ALA A 111 3.45 0.27 9.47
CA ALA A 111 3.72 -0.75 10.48
C ALA A 111 3.96 -0.17 11.88
N ALA A 112 4.52 1.04 11.99
CA ALA A 112 4.91 1.63 13.25
C ALA A 112 3.78 1.70 14.29
N PRO A 113 2.55 2.11 13.96
CA PRO A 113 1.46 2.13 14.93
C PRO A 113 1.17 0.76 15.55
N ALA A 114 1.13 -0.29 14.73
CA ALA A 114 0.88 -1.64 15.20
C ALA A 114 2.01 -2.17 16.10
N VAL A 115 3.27 -1.85 15.78
CA VAL A 115 4.44 -2.20 16.60
C VAL A 115 4.40 -1.47 17.94
N VAL A 116 4.10 -0.17 17.93
CA VAL A 116 3.96 0.63 19.17
C VAL A 116 2.84 0.08 20.04
N GLU A 117 1.69 -0.23 19.46
CA GLU A 117 0.56 -0.84 20.16
C GLU A 117 0.95 -2.17 20.82
N ALA A 118 1.61 -3.05 20.08
CA ALA A 118 2.09 -4.33 20.60
C ALA A 118 3.10 -4.17 21.75
N CYS A 119 3.99 -3.16 21.66
CA CYS A 119 5.01 -2.92 22.69
C CYS A 119 4.45 -2.28 23.96
N LEU A 120 3.49 -1.37 23.83
CA LEU A 120 3.00 -0.55 24.93
C LEU A 120 1.68 -1.07 25.51
N SER A 121 1.13 -2.14 24.97
CA SER A 121 -0.22 -2.65 25.34
C SER A 121 -1.29 -1.55 25.25
N GLN A 122 -1.09 -0.57 24.39
CA GLN A 122 -2.03 0.51 24.13
C GLN A 122 -2.90 0.16 22.93
N THR A 123 -4.17 0.44 23.05
CA THR A 123 -5.17 0.15 22.00
C THR A 123 -5.70 1.44 21.37
N THR A 124 -4.89 2.49 21.36
CA THR A 124 -5.27 3.78 20.79
C THR A 124 -4.27 4.17 19.72
N HIS A 125 -4.71 4.25 18.48
CA HIS A 125 -3.93 4.77 17.35
C HIS A 125 -4.85 5.44 16.34
N ASP A 126 -4.28 6.35 15.57
CA ASP A 126 -4.97 7.09 14.53
C ASP A 126 -4.58 6.55 13.16
N PHE A 127 -5.52 6.49 12.24
CA PHE A 127 -5.23 6.20 10.84
C PHE A 127 -6.16 6.98 9.91
N ASP A 128 -5.64 7.32 8.74
CA ASP A 128 -6.41 8.02 7.71
C ASP A 128 -6.92 7.03 6.65
N ALA A 129 -8.22 7.06 6.39
CA ALA A 129 -8.83 6.27 5.34
C ALA A 129 -9.91 7.08 4.61
N ALA A 130 -9.92 7.05 3.30
CA ALA A 130 -10.89 7.75 2.45
C ALA A 130 -11.01 9.27 2.76
N GLY A 131 -9.90 9.91 3.16
CA GLY A 131 -9.86 11.33 3.53
C GLY A 131 -10.47 11.65 4.89
N MET A 132 -10.69 10.65 5.74
CA MET A 132 -11.15 10.78 7.11
C MET A 132 -10.13 10.23 8.09
N ASN A 133 -9.94 10.93 9.21
CA ASN A 133 -9.12 10.44 10.32
C ASN A 133 -9.97 9.56 11.23
N PHE A 134 -9.49 8.35 11.50
CA PHE A 134 -10.11 7.40 12.42
C PHE A 134 -9.22 7.20 13.64
N VAL A 135 -9.83 7.11 14.79
CA VAL A 135 -9.16 6.79 16.05
C VAL A 135 -9.61 5.42 16.52
N VAL A 136 -8.67 4.48 16.66
CA VAL A 136 -8.93 3.21 17.33
C VAL A 136 -8.65 3.39 18.81
N ALA A 137 -9.65 3.12 19.66
CA ALA A 137 -9.51 3.23 21.09
C ALA A 137 -10.12 2.00 21.78
N GLY A 138 -9.28 1.29 22.53
CA GLY A 138 -9.73 0.20 23.39
C GLY A 138 -10.14 0.71 24.78
N LYS A 139 -11.31 0.29 25.25
CA LYS A 139 -11.72 0.52 26.64
C LYS A 139 -12.25 -0.78 27.24
N THR A 140 -11.78 -1.11 28.43
CA THR A 140 -12.31 -2.23 29.19
C THR A 140 -13.48 -1.76 30.05
N ALA A 141 -14.64 -2.38 29.86
CA ALA A 141 -15.78 -2.17 30.73
C ALA A 141 -15.75 -3.17 31.88
N PHE A 142 -15.68 -2.70 33.11
CA PHE A 142 -15.71 -3.55 34.33
C PHE A 142 -17.13 -3.89 34.78
N ARG A 143 -18.14 -3.35 34.09
CA ARG A 143 -19.58 -3.59 34.29
C ARG A 143 -20.31 -3.39 32.95
N GLU A 144 -21.53 -3.85 32.89
CA GLU A 144 -22.38 -3.47 31.76
C GLU A 144 -22.45 -1.94 31.63
N ALA A 145 -22.07 -1.46 30.44
CA ALA A 145 -22.06 -0.04 30.11
C ALA A 145 -22.49 0.16 28.64
N THR A 146 -23.16 1.26 28.37
CA THR A 146 -23.50 1.63 27.01
C THR A 146 -22.27 2.24 26.29
N LEU A 147 -22.26 2.20 24.96
CA LEU A 147 -21.20 2.85 24.17
C LEU A 147 -21.11 4.35 24.47
N ARG A 148 -22.24 4.99 24.72
CA ARG A 148 -22.29 6.41 25.08
C ARG A 148 -21.62 6.68 26.42
N GLU A 149 -21.78 5.79 27.41
CA GLU A 149 -21.10 5.93 28.70
C GLU A 149 -19.58 5.70 28.56
N LEU A 150 -19.15 4.85 27.63
CA LEU A 150 -17.72 4.56 27.41
C LEU A 150 -17.02 5.63 26.58
N TYR A 151 -17.67 6.15 25.54
CA TYR A 151 -17.05 7.00 24.52
C TYR A 151 -17.63 8.42 24.45
N GLY A 152 -18.64 8.75 25.26
CA GLY A 152 -19.27 10.08 25.28
C GLY A 152 -20.02 10.38 23.99
N ASP A 153 -19.76 11.55 23.42
CA ASP A 153 -20.42 12.02 22.19
C ASP A 153 -19.66 11.59 20.90
N LEU A 154 -18.61 10.78 21.02
CA LEU A 154 -17.88 10.18 19.89
C LEU A 154 -18.41 8.77 19.65
N PRO A 155 -19.42 8.58 18.78
CA PRO A 155 -19.97 7.25 18.55
C PRO A 155 -18.94 6.39 17.79
N PRO A 156 -18.72 5.14 18.21
CA PRO A 156 -17.86 4.24 17.44
C PRO A 156 -18.51 3.92 16.09
N VAL A 157 -17.68 3.93 15.04
CA VAL A 157 -18.10 3.56 13.67
C VAL A 157 -18.14 2.03 13.52
N ALA A 158 -17.28 1.32 14.25
CA ALA A 158 -17.23 -0.14 14.30
C ALA A 158 -16.77 -0.62 15.67
N ILE A 159 -17.16 -1.84 16.01
CA ILE A 159 -16.73 -2.53 17.25
C ILE A 159 -16.12 -3.86 16.82
N ILE A 160 -14.90 -4.12 17.30
CA ILE A 160 -14.23 -5.41 17.15
C ILE A 160 -14.29 -6.10 18.51
N VAL A 161 -14.84 -7.30 18.54
CA VAL A 161 -15.00 -8.12 19.74
C VAL A 161 -14.03 -9.30 19.69
#